data_766229507d95ea7597372380a11c6af8
#
_entry.id   766229507d95ea7597372380a11c6af8
#
_cell.length_a   1.000
_cell.length_b   1.000
_cell.length_c   1.000
_cell.angle_alpha   90.00
_cell.angle_beta   90.00
_cell.angle_gamma   90.00
#
_symmetry.space_group_name_H-M   'P 1'
#
loop_
_entity.id
_entity.type
_entity.pdbx_description
1 polymer ?
#
loop_
_entity_poly.entity_id
_entity_poly.type
_entity_poly.pdbx_seq_one_letter_code
_entity_poly.pdbx_strand_id
1 'polypeptide(L)'
;RDRVLHADAPATVVRRKPDSSIAVGLRLHREGEVDAFISAGPTGAVMAASLFILRRLPGVERPSVGTFLPTAGRPSLLLDAGTNVDCKPRHLRQFAHLGRVYMADVLGIDEPRIGLLNIGEEPGKGDERAQEAHRLLAEDDGLHFVGNIEGRQVVEGACDVLVADGFVGNVLLKFYESVAQFILGLVQREQRERGLDVAFDSVLRLLDYSEYGGAPLLGVNGVTIICHGGSPPKAIRNAVRVARQAVLSGMVADMASELHDSILPETA
;
A
#
# COMPACT_ATOMS: atom_id res chain seq x y z
N ARG A 1 29.69 3.46 9.21
CA ARG A 1 28.47 3.52 8.39
C ARG A 1 27.29 3.66 9.33
N ASP A 2 26.47 4.68 9.12
CA ASP A 2 25.36 5.02 10.01
C ASP A 2 24.21 4.04 9.84
N ARG A 3 23.66 3.57 10.97
CA ARG A 3 22.44 2.75 10.98
C ARG A 3 21.24 3.61 11.37
N VAL A 4 20.17 3.54 10.59
CA VAL A 4 18.89 4.17 10.95
C VAL A 4 18.15 3.27 11.93
N LEU A 5 17.73 3.85 13.07
CA LEU A 5 17.01 3.17 14.13
C LEU A 5 15.55 3.62 14.16
N HIS A 6 14.67 2.82 14.78
CA HIS A 6 13.25 3.18 14.97
C HIS A 6 13.05 4.47 15.77
N ALA A 7 13.97 4.80 16.67
CA ALA A 7 13.94 6.02 17.47
C ALA A 7 14.41 7.28 16.72
N ASP A 8 14.99 7.14 15.54
CA ASP A 8 15.43 8.31 14.74
C ASP A 8 14.21 9.06 14.20
N ALA A 9 14.24 10.40 14.27
CA ALA A 9 13.18 11.23 13.70
C ALA A 9 13.19 11.13 12.16
N PRO A 10 12.14 10.62 11.52
CA PRO A 10 12.12 10.35 10.08
C PRO A 10 12.46 11.56 9.23
N ALA A 11 11.94 12.74 9.56
CA ALA A 11 12.14 13.96 8.80
C ALA A 11 13.60 14.46 8.73
N THR A 12 14.45 14.05 9.67
CA THR A 12 15.83 14.54 9.77
C THR A 12 16.87 13.45 9.51
N VAL A 13 16.46 12.19 9.46
CA VAL A 13 17.36 11.04 9.40
C VAL A 13 18.30 11.09 8.18
N VAL A 14 17.80 11.49 7.02
CA VAL A 14 18.57 11.57 5.76
C VAL A 14 19.72 12.59 5.88
N ARG A 15 19.46 13.73 6.54
CA ARG A 15 20.47 14.78 6.74
C ARG A 15 21.50 14.40 7.80
N ARG A 16 21.05 13.71 8.87
CA ARG A 16 21.91 13.32 10.00
C ARG A 16 22.73 12.06 9.71
N LYS A 17 22.22 11.19 8.85
CA LYS A 17 22.82 9.89 8.52
C LYS A 17 22.92 9.69 6.99
N PRO A 18 23.69 10.55 6.29
CA PRO A 18 23.79 10.52 4.83
C PRO A 18 24.42 9.22 4.30
N ASP A 19 25.24 8.55 5.12
CA ASP A 19 25.92 7.29 4.74
C ASP A 19 25.17 6.03 5.21
N SER A 20 23.91 6.20 5.63
CA SER A 20 23.04 5.06 5.93
C SER A 20 22.68 4.30 4.65
N SER A 21 22.44 2.99 4.77
CA SER A 21 22.02 2.14 3.63
C SER A 21 20.77 2.67 2.94
N ILE A 22 19.84 3.28 3.69
CA ILE A 22 18.62 3.90 3.13
C ILE A 22 18.99 5.10 2.25
N ALA A 23 19.79 6.03 2.76
CA ALA A 23 20.16 7.24 2.01
C ALA A 23 21.05 6.92 0.79
N VAL A 24 22.01 6.00 0.95
CA VAL A 24 22.90 5.57 -0.15
C VAL A 24 22.10 4.84 -1.22
N GLY A 25 21.26 3.85 -0.87
CA GLY A 25 20.48 3.09 -1.84
C GLY A 25 19.51 3.95 -2.64
N LEU A 26 18.82 4.91 -1.98
CA LEU A 26 17.92 5.82 -2.67
C LEU A 26 18.67 6.83 -3.57
N ARG A 27 19.91 7.22 -3.23
CA ARG A 27 20.73 8.04 -4.14
C ARG A 27 21.15 7.27 -5.38
N LEU A 28 21.60 6.02 -5.23
CA LEU A 28 21.91 5.14 -6.36
C LEU A 28 20.70 4.96 -7.27
N HIS A 29 19.50 4.80 -6.67
CA HIS A 29 18.26 4.71 -7.44
C HIS A 29 17.95 6.01 -8.19
N ARG A 30 18.08 7.16 -7.55
CA ARG A 30 17.90 8.47 -8.21
C ARG A 30 18.90 8.70 -9.36
N GLU A 31 20.12 8.22 -9.22
CA GLU A 31 21.21 8.37 -10.19
C GLU A 31 21.15 7.35 -11.33
N GLY A 32 20.18 6.40 -11.28
CA GLY A 32 19.98 5.38 -12.30
C GLY A 32 20.98 4.22 -12.25
N GLU A 33 21.77 4.12 -11.16
CA GLU A 33 22.69 3.01 -10.95
C GLU A 33 21.96 1.70 -10.55
N VAL A 34 20.72 1.85 -10.02
CA VAL A 34 19.81 0.76 -9.71
C VAL A 34 18.38 1.15 -10.07
N ASP A 35 17.57 0.18 -10.48
CA ASP A 35 16.20 0.39 -10.98
C ASP A 35 15.13 0.46 -9.88
N ALA A 36 15.41 -0.05 -8.69
CA ALA A 36 14.49 -0.07 -7.56
C ALA A 36 15.22 -0.07 -6.21
N PHE A 37 14.52 0.33 -5.16
CA PHE A 37 15.01 0.29 -3.79
C PHE A 37 14.09 -0.55 -2.90
N ILE A 38 14.65 -1.53 -2.21
CA ILE A 38 13.95 -2.39 -1.25
C ILE A 38 14.61 -2.26 0.11
N SER A 39 13.82 -2.04 1.15
CA SER A 39 14.34 -1.84 2.50
C SER A 39 13.46 -2.49 3.57
N ALA A 40 14.08 -3.20 4.51
CA ALA A 40 13.47 -3.67 5.76
C ALA A 40 13.77 -2.72 6.94
N GLY A 41 14.07 -1.45 6.65
CA GLY A 41 14.27 -0.40 7.64
C GLY A 41 12.95 0.18 8.16
N PRO A 42 13.01 1.14 9.13
CA PRO A 42 11.82 1.79 9.67
C PRO A 42 11.01 2.49 8.56
N THR A 43 9.72 2.15 8.44
CA THR A 43 8.81 2.64 7.38
C THR A 43 8.84 4.16 7.23
N GLY A 44 8.71 4.90 8.35
CA GLY A 44 8.75 6.36 8.33
C GLY A 44 10.08 6.93 7.81
N ALA A 45 11.20 6.27 8.12
CA ALA A 45 12.52 6.70 7.65
C ALA A 45 12.69 6.43 6.14
N VAL A 46 12.24 5.27 5.65
CA VAL A 46 12.26 4.95 4.20
C VAL A 46 11.39 5.92 3.43
N MET A 47 10.17 6.19 3.91
CA MET A 47 9.25 7.13 3.29
C MET A 47 9.84 8.55 3.24
N ALA A 48 10.31 9.08 4.39
CA ALA A 48 10.90 10.42 4.44
C ALA A 48 12.14 10.55 3.55
N ALA A 49 12.98 9.50 3.52
CA ALA A 49 14.14 9.45 2.66
C ALA A 49 13.78 9.42 1.16
N SER A 50 12.76 8.62 0.79
CA SER A 50 12.26 8.55 -0.58
C SER A 50 11.69 9.90 -1.04
N LEU A 51 10.88 10.56 -0.19
CA LEU A 51 10.37 11.91 -0.46
C LEU A 51 11.47 12.95 -0.64
N PHE A 52 12.53 12.87 0.18
CA PHE A 52 13.62 13.82 0.12
C PHE A 52 14.53 13.59 -1.09
N ILE A 53 14.83 12.34 -1.42
CA ILE A 53 15.82 11.95 -2.44
C ILE A 53 15.17 11.76 -3.81
N LEU A 54 14.15 10.91 -3.93
CA LEU A 54 13.45 10.62 -5.18
C LEU A 54 12.43 11.70 -5.54
N ARG A 55 11.89 12.38 -4.53
CA ARG A 55 10.79 13.34 -4.62
C ARG A 55 9.46 12.68 -4.98
N ARG A 56 8.39 13.48 -4.97
CA ARG A 56 7.06 13.04 -5.41
C ARG A 56 6.98 13.09 -6.93
N LEU A 57 6.15 12.24 -7.50
CA LEU A 57 5.73 12.38 -8.89
C LEU A 57 5.02 13.73 -9.10
N PRO A 58 5.15 14.34 -10.28
CA PRO A 58 4.35 15.51 -10.64
C PRO A 58 2.87 15.23 -10.41
N GLY A 59 2.14 16.17 -9.86
CA GLY A 59 0.71 16.03 -9.55
C GLY A 59 0.40 15.30 -8.23
N VAL A 60 1.28 14.49 -7.68
CA VAL A 60 1.05 13.81 -6.40
C VAL A 60 1.19 14.76 -5.23
N GLU A 61 0.11 14.93 -4.46
CA GLU A 61 0.15 15.71 -3.22
C GLU A 61 0.69 14.89 -2.05
N ARG A 62 0.29 13.63 -1.96
CA ARG A 62 0.63 12.71 -0.87
C ARG A 62 0.99 11.32 -1.43
N PRO A 63 2.24 10.89 -1.38
CA PRO A 63 2.59 9.49 -1.58
C PRO A 63 1.94 8.60 -0.51
N SER A 64 1.59 7.38 -0.90
CA SER A 64 0.90 6.43 -0.04
C SER A 64 1.63 5.09 0.02
N VAL A 65 1.64 4.48 1.19
CA VAL A 65 2.10 3.09 1.35
C VAL A 65 0.93 2.15 1.20
N GLY A 66 1.03 1.25 0.23
CA GLY A 66 0.07 0.20 0.00
C GLY A 66 0.39 -1.09 0.77
N THR A 67 -0.63 -1.82 1.15
CA THR A 67 -0.48 -3.19 1.68
C THR A 67 -1.63 -4.06 1.20
N PHE A 68 -1.38 -5.37 1.08
CA PHE A 68 -2.42 -6.30 0.68
C PHE A 68 -3.17 -6.84 1.91
N LEU A 69 -4.49 -6.78 1.84
CA LEU A 69 -5.39 -7.47 2.76
C LEU A 69 -5.84 -8.78 2.12
N PRO A 70 -5.63 -9.94 2.78
CA PRO A 70 -6.21 -11.21 2.35
C PRO A 70 -7.73 -11.13 2.31
N THR A 71 -8.35 -11.74 1.30
CA THR A 71 -9.80 -11.84 1.17
C THR A 71 -10.20 -13.27 0.81
N ALA A 72 -11.49 -13.56 0.78
CA ALA A 72 -11.99 -14.84 0.29
C ALA A 72 -11.69 -15.11 -1.19
N GLY A 73 -11.38 -14.05 -1.94
CA GLY A 73 -10.98 -14.12 -3.35
C GLY A 73 -9.53 -13.67 -3.58
N ARG A 74 -9.35 -12.70 -4.49
CA ARG A 74 -8.05 -12.04 -4.70
C ARG A 74 -7.80 -11.02 -3.60
N PRO A 75 -6.53 -10.88 -3.13
CA PRO A 75 -6.19 -9.87 -2.13
C PRO A 75 -6.52 -8.45 -2.61
N SER A 76 -7.03 -7.63 -1.71
CA SER A 76 -7.29 -6.21 -1.96
C SER A 76 -6.08 -5.36 -1.56
N LEU A 77 -5.71 -4.40 -2.38
CA LEU A 77 -4.69 -3.40 -2.06
C LEU A 77 -5.30 -2.29 -1.21
N LEU A 78 -4.92 -2.19 0.05
CA LEU A 78 -5.30 -1.08 0.93
C LEU A 78 -4.36 0.12 0.68
N LEU A 79 -4.92 1.27 0.41
CA LEU A 79 -4.29 2.58 0.29
C LEU A 79 -5.12 3.64 1.05
N ASP A 80 -4.64 4.25 2.08
CA ASP A 80 -3.32 4.32 2.70
C ASP A 80 -3.20 3.39 3.93
N ALA A 81 -2.07 2.71 4.07
CA ALA A 81 -1.83 1.78 5.18
C ALA A 81 -1.13 2.42 6.40
N GLY A 82 -1.14 3.76 6.54
CA GLY A 82 -0.64 4.41 7.74
C GLY A 82 0.37 5.54 7.56
N THR A 83 0.50 6.09 6.37
CA THR A 83 1.42 7.20 6.06
C THR A 83 0.78 8.58 6.21
N ASN A 84 -0.49 8.72 5.86
CA ASN A 84 -1.20 9.98 5.79
C ASN A 84 -2.45 9.94 6.69
N VAL A 85 -2.30 10.33 7.94
CA VAL A 85 -3.41 10.29 8.93
C VAL A 85 -4.42 11.42 8.77
N ASP A 86 -4.04 12.50 8.10
CA ASP A 86 -4.88 13.68 7.86
C ASP A 86 -5.03 13.90 6.36
N CYS A 87 -5.99 13.20 5.76
CA CYS A 87 -6.27 13.24 4.34
C CYS A 87 -7.40 14.23 4.02
N LYS A 88 -7.28 14.89 2.86
CA LYS A 88 -8.38 15.59 2.20
C LYS A 88 -9.08 14.64 1.21
N PRO A 89 -10.34 14.87 0.82
CA PRO A 89 -11.05 14.04 -0.16
C PRO A 89 -10.25 13.79 -1.44
N ARG A 90 -9.60 14.82 -2.00
CA ARG A 90 -8.77 14.71 -3.19
C ARG A 90 -7.54 13.80 -3.01
N HIS A 91 -7.01 13.64 -1.78
CA HIS A 91 -5.93 12.69 -1.54
C HIS A 91 -6.44 11.25 -1.67
N LEU A 92 -7.66 10.97 -1.20
CA LEU A 92 -8.29 9.65 -1.34
C LEU A 92 -8.54 9.31 -2.81
N ARG A 93 -8.98 10.29 -3.62
CA ARG A 93 -9.08 10.15 -5.07
C ARG A 93 -7.70 9.85 -5.70
N GLN A 94 -6.64 10.56 -5.31
CA GLN A 94 -5.29 10.26 -5.80
C GLN A 94 -4.82 8.85 -5.41
N PHE A 95 -5.14 8.38 -4.20
CA PHE A 95 -4.81 7.01 -3.79
C PHE A 95 -5.53 5.98 -4.66
N ALA A 96 -6.76 6.24 -5.09
CA ALA A 96 -7.49 5.40 -6.04
C ALA A 96 -6.75 5.26 -7.37
N HIS A 97 -6.30 6.36 -7.97
CA HIS A 97 -5.51 6.35 -9.21
C HIS A 97 -4.17 5.62 -9.03
N LEU A 98 -3.43 5.91 -7.95
CA LEU A 98 -2.18 5.19 -7.65
C LEU A 98 -2.41 3.68 -7.51
N GLY A 99 -3.50 3.29 -6.83
CA GLY A 99 -3.89 1.90 -6.69
C GLY A 99 -4.30 1.26 -8.00
N ARG A 100 -5.06 1.98 -8.84
CA ARG A 100 -5.47 1.51 -10.18
C ARG A 100 -4.26 1.14 -11.03
N VAL A 101 -3.31 2.08 -11.17
CA VAL A 101 -2.10 1.84 -11.96
C VAL A 101 -1.28 0.69 -11.38
N TYR A 102 -1.10 0.63 -10.06
CA TYR A 102 -0.37 -0.47 -9.44
C TYR A 102 -1.01 -1.84 -9.71
N MET A 103 -2.35 -1.94 -9.60
CA MET A 103 -3.06 -3.20 -9.83
C MET A 103 -3.00 -3.62 -11.30
N ALA A 104 -3.09 -2.67 -12.25
CA ALA A 104 -2.96 -2.94 -13.67
C ALA A 104 -1.53 -3.38 -14.04
N ASP A 105 -0.54 -2.60 -13.71
CA ASP A 105 0.84 -2.78 -14.19
C ASP A 105 1.59 -3.91 -13.50
N VAL A 106 1.35 -4.09 -12.19
CA VAL A 106 2.10 -5.05 -11.40
C VAL A 106 1.36 -6.38 -11.26
N LEU A 107 0.03 -6.35 -11.23
CA LEU A 107 -0.80 -7.55 -11.03
C LEU A 107 -1.60 -7.96 -12.27
N GLY A 108 -1.60 -7.15 -13.34
CA GLY A 108 -2.30 -7.46 -14.59
C GLY A 108 -3.83 -7.43 -14.46
N ILE A 109 -4.36 -6.52 -13.64
CA ILE A 109 -5.79 -6.30 -13.47
C ILE A 109 -6.13 -4.96 -14.14
N ASP A 110 -6.54 -5.00 -15.40
CA ASP A 110 -6.70 -3.82 -16.24
C ASP A 110 -7.76 -2.83 -15.72
N GLU A 111 -8.88 -3.33 -15.20
CA GLU A 111 -9.97 -2.53 -14.63
C GLU A 111 -10.23 -2.91 -13.16
N PRO A 112 -9.32 -2.54 -12.24
CA PRO A 112 -9.49 -2.89 -10.85
C PRO A 112 -10.68 -2.15 -10.23
N ARG A 113 -11.49 -2.87 -9.45
CA ARG A 113 -12.61 -2.31 -8.70
C ARG A 113 -12.08 -1.48 -7.54
N ILE A 114 -12.45 -0.21 -7.50
CA ILE A 114 -12.04 0.75 -6.46
C ILE A 114 -13.17 0.89 -5.45
N GLY A 115 -12.91 0.66 -4.17
CA GLY A 115 -13.87 0.85 -3.09
C GLY A 115 -13.37 1.87 -2.07
N LEU A 116 -14.28 2.67 -1.51
CA LEU A 116 -13.98 3.58 -0.41
C LEU A 116 -14.39 2.93 0.91
N LEU A 117 -13.45 2.73 1.83
CA LEU A 117 -13.75 2.19 3.16
C LEU A 117 -14.68 3.14 3.93
N ASN A 118 -15.82 2.63 4.37
CA ASN A 118 -16.85 3.44 5.05
C ASN A 118 -17.61 2.60 6.10
N ILE A 119 -18.50 3.26 6.84
CA ILE A 119 -19.37 2.69 7.88
C ILE A 119 -20.72 2.21 7.34
N GLY A 120 -21.01 2.38 6.06
CA GLY A 120 -22.23 1.98 5.37
C GLY A 120 -22.08 2.13 3.86
N GLU A 121 -22.91 1.39 3.10
CA GLU A 121 -22.82 1.30 1.63
C GLU A 121 -23.39 2.54 0.92
N GLU A 122 -24.30 3.27 1.56
CA GLU A 122 -24.99 4.38 0.93
C GLU A 122 -24.06 5.60 0.75
N PRO A 123 -24.20 6.39 -0.34
CA PRO A 123 -23.33 7.54 -0.65
C PRO A 123 -23.24 8.58 0.46
N GLY A 124 -24.30 8.76 1.26
CA GLY A 124 -24.36 9.73 2.34
C GLY A 124 -23.76 9.26 3.69
N LYS A 125 -23.11 8.10 3.74
CA LYS A 125 -22.49 7.59 4.96
C LYS A 125 -21.08 8.16 5.19
N GLY A 126 -20.65 8.09 6.43
CA GLY A 126 -19.35 8.59 6.88
C GLY A 126 -19.37 10.06 7.27
N ASP A 127 -18.19 10.60 7.55
CA ASP A 127 -17.97 12.01 7.81
C ASP A 127 -17.99 12.85 6.52
N GLU A 128 -17.96 14.17 6.64
CA GLU A 128 -17.97 15.09 5.49
C GLU A 128 -16.85 14.79 4.48
N ARG A 129 -15.68 14.36 4.97
CA ARG A 129 -14.55 13.99 4.14
C ARG A 129 -14.85 12.72 3.32
N ALA A 130 -15.46 11.71 3.95
CA ALA A 130 -15.81 10.46 3.29
C ALA A 130 -16.91 10.68 2.23
N GLN A 131 -17.92 11.49 2.54
CA GLN A 131 -18.99 11.84 1.61
C GLN A 131 -18.46 12.61 0.38
N GLU A 132 -17.58 13.58 0.59
CA GLU A 132 -16.97 14.33 -0.50
C GLU A 132 -15.99 13.44 -1.31
N ALA A 133 -15.23 12.53 -0.65
CA ALA A 133 -14.39 11.56 -1.35
C ALA A 133 -15.23 10.61 -2.21
N HIS A 134 -16.35 10.12 -1.69
CA HIS A 134 -17.30 9.29 -2.46
C HIS A 134 -17.77 10.02 -3.71
N ARG A 135 -18.19 11.29 -3.59
CA ARG A 135 -18.61 12.11 -4.72
C ARG A 135 -17.51 12.26 -5.78
N LEU A 136 -16.29 12.60 -5.34
CA LEU A 136 -15.14 12.74 -6.26
C LEU A 136 -14.77 11.44 -6.97
N LEU A 137 -14.89 10.30 -6.30
CA LEU A 137 -14.62 8.98 -6.88
C LEU A 137 -15.73 8.55 -7.84
N ALA A 138 -17.00 8.85 -7.51
CA ALA A 138 -18.15 8.50 -8.34
C ALA A 138 -18.25 9.33 -9.63
N GLU A 139 -17.72 10.58 -9.62
CA GLU A 139 -17.68 11.48 -10.77
C GLU A 139 -16.42 11.27 -11.64
N ASP A 140 -15.53 10.35 -11.26
CA ASP A 140 -14.26 10.11 -11.96
C ASP A 140 -14.39 8.97 -12.97
N ASP A 141 -14.59 9.31 -14.24
CA ASP A 141 -14.74 8.34 -15.34
C ASP A 141 -13.48 7.48 -15.59
N GLY A 142 -12.32 7.88 -15.06
CA GLY A 142 -11.07 7.12 -15.12
C GLY A 142 -10.98 5.98 -14.11
N LEU A 143 -11.97 5.84 -13.21
CA LEU A 143 -11.97 4.85 -12.13
C LEU A 143 -13.19 3.91 -12.20
N HIS A 144 -12.97 2.62 -12.10
CA HIS A 144 -14.05 1.66 -11.88
C HIS A 144 -14.45 1.68 -10.38
N PHE A 145 -15.12 2.77 -9.96
CA PHE A 145 -15.56 2.94 -8.57
C PHE A 145 -16.80 2.10 -8.28
N VAL A 146 -16.72 1.22 -7.28
CA VAL A 146 -17.80 0.31 -6.87
C VAL A 146 -18.58 0.79 -5.64
N GLY A 147 -18.26 2.00 -5.13
CA GLY A 147 -18.97 2.61 -4.01
C GLY A 147 -18.26 2.47 -2.67
N ASN A 148 -19.01 2.71 -1.60
CA ASN A 148 -18.56 2.51 -0.22
C ASN A 148 -18.45 1.01 0.09
N ILE A 149 -17.41 0.64 0.84
CA ILE A 149 -17.12 -0.74 1.27
C ILE A 149 -17.13 -0.81 2.80
N GLU A 150 -17.97 -1.64 3.37
CA GLU A 150 -17.96 -1.98 4.79
C GLU A 150 -16.92 -3.05 5.13
N GLY A 151 -16.54 -3.13 6.41
CA GLY A 151 -15.54 -4.10 6.87
C GLY A 151 -15.83 -5.56 6.51
N ARG A 152 -17.10 -5.98 6.47
CA ARG A 152 -17.49 -7.34 6.04
C ARG A 152 -17.14 -7.59 4.57
N GLN A 153 -17.41 -6.62 3.71
CA GLN A 153 -17.18 -6.70 2.27
C GLN A 153 -15.68 -6.70 1.92
N VAL A 154 -14.82 -6.12 2.80
CA VAL A 154 -13.37 -6.24 2.65
C VAL A 154 -12.95 -7.71 2.68
N VAL A 155 -13.46 -8.48 3.66
CA VAL A 155 -13.13 -9.91 3.79
C VAL A 155 -13.67 -10.72 2.59
N GLU A 156 -14.83 -10.35 2.06
CA GLU A 156 -15.46 -10.96 0.89
C GLU A 156 -14.72 -10.66 -0.43
N GLY A 157 -13.86 -9.61 -0.47
CA GLY A 157 -13.14 -9.21 -1.67
C GLY A 157 -14.00 -8.40 -2.65
N ALA A 158 -14.83 -7.50 -2.12
CA ALA A 158 -15.73 -6.66 -2.91
C ALA A 158 -15.01 -5.67 -3.83
N CYS A 159 -13.76 -5.29 -3.51
CA CYS A 159 -12.92 -4.41 -4.33
C CYS A 159 -11.50 -4.94 -4.46
N ASP A 160 -10.79 -4.48 -5.49
CA ASP A 160 -9.38 -4.82 -5.74
C ASP A 160 -8.45 -3.76 -5.12
N VAL A 161 -8.90 -2.49 -5.04
CA VAL A 161 -8.26 -1.39 -4.31
C VAL A 161 -9.22 -0.86 -3.26
N LEU A 162 -8.81 -0.88 -2.00
CA LEU A 162 -9.56 -0.33 -0.87
C LEU A 162 -8.91 0.99 -0.46
N VAL A 163 -9.64 2.09 -0.65
CA VAL A 163 -9.17 3.44 -0.33
C VAL A 163 -9.60 3.83 1.08
N ALA A 164 -8.66 4.32 1.88
CA ALA A 164 -8.88 4.88 3.22
C ALA A 164 -7.84 5.96 3.53
N ASP A 165 -8.08 6.80 4.53
CA ASP A 165 -6.99 7.56 5.14
C ASP A 165 -6.06 6.65 5.95
N GLY A 166 -4.83 7.11 6.17
CA GLY A 166 -3.83 6.28 6.83
C GLY A 166 -4.12 5.97 8.31
N PHE A 167 -4.96 6.74 8.99
CA PHE A 167 -5.37 6.41 10.36
C PHE A 167 -6.29 5.19 10.36
N VAL A 168 -7.38 5.28 9.59
CA VAL A 168 -8.37 4.19 9.49
C VAL A 168 -7.74 2.96 8.84
N GLY A 169 -6.97 3.14 7.76
CA GLY A 169 -6.29 2.04 7.09
C GLY A 169 -5.30 1.31 7.97
N ASN A 170 -4.50 2.02 8.77
CA ASN A 170 -3.57 1.37 9.70
C ASN A 170 -4.28 0.65 10.86
N VAL A 171 -5.38 1.21 11.37
CA VAL A 171 -6.20 0.54 12.39
C VAL A 171 -6.79 -0.76 11.84
N LEU A 172 -7.37 -0.71 10.64
CA LEU A 172 -7.90 -1.88 9.95
C LEU A 172 -6.82 -2.94 9.74
N LEU A 173 -5.67 -2.55 9.19
CA LEU A 173 -4.53 -3.44 8.96
C LEU A 173 -4.08 -4.14 10.24
N LYS A 174 -3.84 -3.37 11.31
CA LYS A 174 -3.37 -3.92 12.60
C LYS A 174 -4.39 -4.82 13.27
N PHE A 175 -5.67 -4.47 13.16
CA PHE A 175 -6.75 -5.33 13.63
C PHE A 175 -6.79 -6.65 12.84
N TYR A 176 -6.72 -6.54 11.51
CA TYR A 176 -6.73 -7.70 10.62
C TYR A 176 -5.56 -8.66 10.92
N GLU A 177 -4.33 -8.13 11.03
CA GLU A 177 -3.14 -8.90 11.41
C GLU A 177 -3.32 -9.60 12.76
N SER A 178 -3.87 -8.88 13.75
CA SER A 178 -4.05 -9.42 15.11
C SER A 178 -5.12 -10.51 15.16
N VAL A 179 -6.24 -10.33 14.46
CA VAL A 179 -7.32 -11.33 14.38
C VAL A 179 -6.84 -12.59 13.65
N ALA A 180 -6.08 -12.43 12.55
CA ALA A 180 -5.50 -13.56 11.84
C ALA A 180 -4.58 -14.39 12.73
N GLN A 181 -3.67 -13.75 13.47
CA GLN A 181 -2.78 -14.42 14.43
C GLN A 181 -3.55 -15.10 15.57
N PHE A 182 -4.58 -14.43 16.10
CA PHE A 182 -5.43 -14.99 17.15
C PHE A 182 -6.15 -16.27 16.70
N ILE A 183 -6.79 -16.24 15.52
CA ILE A 183 -7.48 -17.41 14.95
C ILE A 183 -6.49 -18.55 14.70
N LEU A 184 -5.34 -18.27 14.11
CA LEU A 184 -4.30 -19.28 13.87
C LEU A 184 -3.82 -19.91 15.18
N GLY A 185 -3.64 -19.10 16.23
CA GLY A 185 -3.26 -19.58 17.55
C GLY A 185 -4.31 -20.52 18.16
N LEU A 186 -5.60 -20.21 18.03
CA LEU A 186 -6.69 -21.07 18.48
C LEU A 186 -6.71 -22.40 17.71
N VAL A 187 -6.59 -22.36 16.39
CA VAL A 187 -6.56 -23.56 15.55
C VAL A 187 -5.39 -24.46 15.92
N GLN A 188 -4.18 -23.90 16.05
CA GLN A 188 -2.98 -24.65 16.44
C GLN A 188 -3.10 -25.26 17.85
N ARG A 189 -3.76 -24.57 18.78
CA ARG A 189 -4.02 -25.10 20.11
C ARG A 189 -4.97 -26.30 20.06
N GLU A 190 -6.09 -26.18 19.36
CA GLU A 190 -7.09 -27.24 19.20
C GLU A 190 -6.49 -28.50 18.53
N GLN A 191 -5.64 -28.30 17.51
CA GLN A 191 -4.91 -29.40 16.86
C GLN A 191 -4.04 -30.16 17.86
N ARG A 192 -3.27 -29.44 18.68
CA ARG A 192 -2.40 -30.06 19.68
C ARG A 192 -3.19 -30.81 20.74
N GLU A 193 -4.28 -30.23 21.24
CA GLU A 193 -5.11 -30.83 22.29
C GLU A 193 -5.84 -32.11 21.82
N ARG A 194 -6.22 -32.14 20.53
CA ARG A 194 -6.93 -33.30 19.98
C ARG A 194 -6.04 -34.28 19.21
N GLY A 195 -4.76 -34.01 19.07
CA GLY A 195 -3.83 -34.85 18.30
C GLY A 195 -4.18 -34.92 16.81
N LEU A 196 -4.80 -33.82 16.25
CA LEU A 196 -5.21 -33.78 14.85
C LEU A 196 -4.02 -33.35 14.00
N ASP A 197 -3.68 -34.16 13.00
CA ASP A 197 -2.72 -33.78 11.95
C ASP A 197 -3.47 -33.26 10.72
N VAL A 198 -3.90 -32.01 10.78
CA VAL A 198 -4.61 -31.33 9.68
C VAL A 198 -3.69 -30.26 9.09
N ALA A 199 -3.40 -30.39 7.80
CA ALA A 199 -2.61 -29.40 7.09
C ALA A 199 -3.48 -28.16 6.76
N PHE A 200 -3.13 -27.00 7.34
CA PHE A 200 -3.74 -25.70 7.03
C PHE A 200 -2.87 -24.84 6.11
N ASP A 201 -2.00 -25.45 5.30
CA ASP A 201 -1.02 -24.74 4.48
C ASP A 201 -1.67 -23.72 3.52
N SER A 202 -2.86 -24.00 3.02
CA SER A 202 -3.60 -23.05 2.17
C SER A 202 -4.10 -21.84 2.94
N VAL A 203 -4.61 -22.04 4.15
CA VAL A 203 -5.07 -20.95 5.04
C VAL A 203 -3.89 -20.14 5.56
N LEU A 204 -2.81 -20.82 5.95
CA LEU A 204 -1.57 -20.17 6.38
C LEU A 204 -0.97 -19.30 5.29
N ARG A 205 -0.95 -19.78 4.05
CA ARG A 205 -0.48 -18.99 2.88
C ARG A 205 -1.36 -17.78 2.59
N LEU A 206 -2.68 -17.91 2.70
CA LEU A 206 -3.60 -16.80 2.49
C LEU A 206 -3.34 -15.65 3.48
N LEU A 207 -3.04 -15.99 4.73
CA LEU A 207 -2.78 -15.02 5.80
C LEU A 207 -1.30 -14.60 5.92
N ASP A 208 -0.42 -15.17 5.10
CA ASP A 208 1.01 -14.90 5.11
C ASP A 208 1.34 -13.64 4.29
N TYR A 209 1.53 -12.51 4.97
CA TYR A 209 1.94 -11.26 4.34
C TYR A 209 3.22 -11.38 3.48
N SER A 210 4.06 -12.40 3.74
CA SER A 210 5.28 -12.64 2.98
C SER A 210 5.03 -13.04 1.52
N GLU A 211 3.83 -13.49 1.20
CA GLU A 211 3.43 -13.83 -0.18
C GLU A 211 3.35 -12.59 -1.09
N TYR A 212 3.00 -11.43 -0.54
CA TYR A 212 2.70 -10.23 -1.31
C TYR A 212 3.92 -9.35 -1.60
N GLY A 213 5.08 -9.64 -1.01
CA GLY A 213 6.34 -9.02 -1.39
C GLY A 213 6.62 -7.62 -0.85
N GLY A 214 6.08 -7.31 0.34
CA GLY A 214 6.29 -6.01 0.99
C GLY A 214 5.27 -4.96 0.57
N ALA A 215 5.41 -3.76 1.15
CA ALA A 215 4.51 -2.63 0.97
C ALA A 215 5.09 -1.64 -0.05
N PRO A 216 4.46 -1.44 -1.23
CA PRO A 216 4.92 -0.44 -2.19
C PRO A 216 4.67 0.97 -1.65
N LEU A 217 5.65 1.86 -1.84
CA LEU A 217 5.50 3.29 -1.65
C LEU A 217 5.16 3.91 -3.02
N LEU A 218 3.91 4.29 -3.20
CA LEU A 218 3.37 4.81 -4.46
C LEU A 218 3.37 6.34 -4.48
N GLY A 219 3.53 6.94 -5.65
CA GLY A 219 3.51 8.39 -5.82
C GLY A 219 4.86 9.07 -5.57
N VAL A 220 5.96 8.32 -5.46
CA VAL A 220 7.34 8.82 -5.50
C VAL A 220 7.95 8.56 -6.87
N ASN A 221 8.95 9.37 -7.26
CA ASN A 221 9.64 9.23 -8.55
C ASN A 221 10.65 8.09 -8.53
N GLY A 222 10.16 6.86 -8.41
CA GLY A 222 10.95 5.64 -8.39
C GLY A 222 10.24 4.47 -7.73
N VAL A 223 10.73 3.26 -7.94
CA VAL A 223 10.19 2.04 -7.35
C VAL A 223 10.80 1.81 -5.97
N THR A 224 9.97 1.92 -4.94
CA THR A 224 10.37 1.70 -3.54
C THR A 224 9.45 0.69 -2.87
N ILE A 225 10.02 -0.39 -2.33
CA ILE A 225 9.28 -1.42 -1.58
C ILE A 225 9.77 -1.45 -0.13
N ILE A 226 8.84 -1.40 0.80
CA ILE A 226 9.11 -1.43 2.24
C ILE A 226 8.77 -2.82 2.78
N CYS A 227 9.77 -3.50 3.34
CA CYS A 227 9.61 -4.79 4.00
C CYS A 227 9.61 -4.61 5.53
N HIS A 228 9.06 -5.56 6.24
CA HIS A 228 9.12 -5.60 7.70
C HIS A 228 10.53 -6.02 8.16
N GLY A 229 11.01 -5.50 9.30
CA GLY A 229 12.33 -5.85 9.84
C GLY A 229 12.51 -7.34 10.18
N GLY A 230 11.41 -8.06 10.41
CA GLY A 230 11.36 -9.52 10.61
C GLY A 230 11.00 -10.31 9.34
N SER A 231 11.06 -9.71 8.15
CA SER A 231 10.71 -10.39 6.90
C SER A 231 11.57 -11.62 6.65
N PRO A 232 10.95 -12.80 6.42
CA PRO A 232 11.69 -14.02 6.08
C PRO A 232 12.28 -13.91 4.66
N PRO A 233 13.23 -14.79 4.28
CA PRO A 233 13.84 -14.79 2.94
C PRO A 233 12.82 -14.83 1.80
N LYS A 234 11.70 -15.52 1.98
CA LYS A 234 10.57 -15.57 1.04
C LYS A 234 9.98 -14.20 0.76
N ALA A 235 9.74 -13.39 1.82
CA ALA A 235 9.21 -12.03 1.67
C ALA A 235 10.16 -11.14 0.88
N ILE A 236 11.46 -11.21 1.15
CA ILE A 236 12.46 -10.42 0.41
C ILE A 236 12.54 -10.86 -1.06
N ARG A 237 12.52 -12.17 -1.34
CA ARG A 237 12.46 -12.67 -2.72
C ARG A 237 11.22 -12.18 -3.46
N ASN A 238 10.05 -12.20 -2.81
CA ASN A 238 8.81 -11.70 -3.40
C ASN A 238 8.86 -10.17 -3.59
N ALA A 239 9.47 -9.41 -2.67
CA ALA A 239 9.69 -7.98 -2.83
C ALA A 239 10.56 -7.66 -4.06
N VAL A 240 11.62 -8.43 -4.28
CA VAL A 240 12.46 -8.29 -5.50
C VAL A 240 11.64 -8.59 -6.77
N ARG A 241 10.79 -9.63 -6.74
CA ARG A 241 9.92 -9.97 -7.88
C ARG A 241 8.92 -8.84 -8.18
N VAL A 242 8.29 -8.29 -7.15
CA VAL A 242 7.33 -7.17 -7.29
C VAL A 242 8.04 -5.92 -7.79
N ALA A 243 9.20 -5.57 -7.23
CA ALA A 243 10.00 -4.43 -7.69
C ALA A 243 10.41 -4.59 -9.17
N ARG A 244 10.87 -5.77 -9.56
CA ARG A 244 11.20 -6.07 -10.96
C ARG A 244 9.99 -5.90 -11.88
N GLN A 245 8.81 -6.39 -11.48
CA GLN A 245 7.58 -6.22 -12.27
C GLN A 245 7.22 -4.74 -12.42
N ALA A 246 7.25 -3.97 -11.34
CA ALA A 246 6.96 -2.52 -11.36
C ALA A 246 7.94 -1.73 -12.26
N VAL A 247 9.20 -2.15 -12.33
CA VAL A 247 10.18 -1.54 -13.24
C VAL A 247 9.88 -1.91 -14.69
N LEU A 248 9.62 -3.19 -14.97
CA LEU A 248 9.42 -3.68 -16.34
C LEU A 248 8.11 -3.21 -16.97
N SER A 249 7.06 -2.98 -16.15
CA SER A 249 5.79 -2.44 -16.65
C SER A 249 5.84 -0.94 -16.94
N GLY A 250 6.82 -0.22 -16.42
CA GLY A 250 6.84 1.24 -16.53
C GLY A 250 5.95 1.97 -15.52
N MET A 251 5.49 1.29 -14.46
CA MET A 251 4.54 1.77 -13.47
C MET A 251 4.72 3.23 -13.03
N VAL A 252 5.97 3.68 -12.83
CA VAL A 252 6.25 5.05 -12.37
C VAL A 252 5.88 6.09 -13.43
N ALA A 253 6.14 5.79 -14.71
CA ALA A 253 5.77 6.66 -15.82
C ALA A 253 4.26 6.70 -16.03
N ASP A 254 3.59 5.54 -15.91
CA ASP A 254 2.14 5.43 -16.07
C ASP A 254 1.41 6.13 -14.92
N MET A 255 1.90 6.04 -13.67
CA MET A 255 1.39 6.83 -12.55
C MET A 255 1.55 8.34 -12.78
N ALA A 256 2.67 8.78 -13.36
CA ALA A 256 2.90 10.21 -13.63
C ALA A 256 1.95 10.73 -14.72
N SER A 257 1.70 9.95 -15.77
CA SER A 257 0.74 10.27 -16.85
C SER A 257 -0.68 10.32 -16.31
N GLU A 258 -1.11 9.27 -15.61
CA GLU A 258 -2.44 9.16 -15.01
C GLU A 258 -2.81 10.36 -14.13
N LEU A 259 -1.90 10.75 -13.25
CA LEU A 259 -2.15 11.87 -12.33
C LEU A 259 -2.05 13.23 -13.02
N HIS A 260 -1.28 13.36 -14.10
CA HIS A 260 -1.28 14.58 -14.89
C HIS A 260 -2.64 14.81 -15.52
N ASP A 261 -3.24 13.80 -16.12
CA ASP A 261 -4.52 13.87 -16.80
C ASP A 261 -5.70 14.06 -15.84
N SER A 262 -5.63 13.43 -14.64
CA SER A 262 -6.69 13.51 -13.61
C SER A 262 -6.73 14.84 -12.83
N ILE A 263 -5.66 15.67 -12.89
CA ILE A 263 -5.52 16.91 -12.10
C ILE A 263 -5.84 18.16 -12.94
N LEU A 264 -5.70 18.11 -14.26
CA LEU A 264 -6.09 19.23 -15.10
C LEU A 264 -7.60 19.41 -14.96
N PRO A 265 -8.10 20.59 -14.49
CA PRO A 265 -9.51 20.87 -14.59
C PRO A 265 -9.85 20.82 -16.09
N GLU A 266 -10.95 20.16 -16.43
CA GLU A 266 -11.55 20.37 -17.73
C GLU A 266 -11.66 21.89 -17.92
N THR A 267 -10.80 22.43 -18.77
CA THR A 267 -10.93 23.84 -19.19
C THR A 267 -12.25 23.94 -19.91
N ALA A 268 -13.23 24.51 -19.23
CA ALA A 268 -14.51 24.93 -19.80
C ALA A 268 -14.31 25.93 -20.95
#